data_3eba5d28ae22c06be7d73af22d023b09
#
_entry.id   3eba5d28ae22c06be7d73af22d023b09
#
_cell.length_a   1.000
_cell.length_b   1.000
_cell.length_c   1.000
_cell.angle_alpha   90.00
_cell.angle_beta   90.00
_cell.angle_gamma   90.00
#
_symmetry.space_group_name_H-M   'P 1'
#
loop_
_entity.id
_entity.type
_entity.pdbx_description
1 polymer ?
#
loop_
_entity_poly.entity_id
_entity_poly.type
_entity_poly.pdbx_seq_one_letter_code
_entity_poly.pdbx_strand_id
1 'polypeptide(L)'
;MDWELTKWRKERLNREKPLITFFHGASVRVALAYPNTYYVGMSSLGFQVVYDVLNSHKHASAERFFYPEHMFKGLFSIESGTPPGNYDIIGFSISFELDYIRIPQMLSLGDIPHYSSQRESPFPLVIGGGSFSFYNPEPLADFFDAIVLGEAEETLAGLIDVVHNFKLSGNKDKGQLLKDISNIDGIYVPALHSHFSC
;
A
#
# COMPACT_ATOMS: atom_id res chain seq x y z
N MET A 1 19.87 12.83 1.15
CA MET A 1 19.28 11.91 0.14
C MET A 1 20.42 11.31 -0.65
N ASP A 2 20.47 10.00 -0.78
CA ASP A 2 21.54 9.29 -1.48
C ASP A 2 21.54 9.67 -2.97
N TRP A 3 22.70 10.05 -3.51
CA TRP A 3 22.84 10.46 -4.92
C TRP A 3 22.52 9.30 -5.87
N GLU A 4 22.90 8.07 -5.51
CA GLU A 4 22.62 6.87 -6.29
C GLU A 4 21.12 6.61 -6.39
N LEU A 5 20.39 6.73 -5.28
CA LEU A 5 18.93 6.64 -5.27
C LEU A 5 18.29 7.70 -6.18
N THR A 6 18.76 8.95 -6.09
CA THR A 6 18.22 10.04 -6.91
C THR A 6 18.46 9.80 -8.40
N LYS A 7 19.65 9.31 -8.77
CA LYS A 7 19.99 8.94 -10.15
C LYS A 7 19.12 7.77 -10.63
N TRP A 8 19.02 6.71 -9.83
CA TRP A 8 18.23 5.51 -10.13
C TRP A 8 16.75 5.85 -10.41
N ARG A 9 16.15 6.70 -9.58
CA ARG A 9 14.76 7.16 -9.74
C ARG A 9 14.60 7.98 -11.03
N LYS A 10 15.44 8.98 -11.25
CA LYS A 10 15.38 9.85 -12.44
C LYS A 10 15.52 9.08 -13.75
N GLU A 11 16.42 8.09 -13.79
CA GLU A 11 16.62 7.26 -15.00
C GLU A 11 15.36 6.47 -15.37
N ARG A 12 14.60 5.98 -14.37
CA ARG A 12 13.35 5.25 -14.60
C ARG A 12 12.21 6.18 -15.00
N LEU A 13 11.98 7.22 -14.23
CA LEU A 13 10.95 8.21 -14.53
C LEU A 13 11.11 8.86 -15.91
N ASN A 14 12.34 9.13 -16.33
CA ASN A 14 12.61 9.71 -17.67
C ASN A 14 12.30 8.75 -18.83
N ARG A 15 12.20 7.44 -18.57
CA ARG A 15 11.84 6.43 -19.58
C ARG A 15 10.34 6.19 -19.63
N GLU A 16 9.61 6.63 -18.63
CA GLU A 16 8.15 6.50 -18.60
C GLU A 16 7.51 7.58 -19.49
N LYS A 17 6.38 7.22 -20.09
CA LYS A 17 5.45 8.17 -20.69
C LYS A 17 4.28 8.31 -19.73
N PRO A 18 4.26 9.31 -18.84
CA PRO A 18 3.21 9.42 -17.84
C PRO A 18 1.86 9.64 -18.52
N LEU A 19 0.92 8.75 -18.24
CA LEU A 19 -0.48 8.88 -18.65
C LEU A 19 -1.32 9.55 -17.54
N ILE A 20 -0.75 9.74 -16.36
CA ILE A 20 -1.44 10.15 -15.15
C ILE A 20 -0.89 11.48 -14.67
N THR A 21 -1.77 12.41 -14.34
CA THR A 21 -1.42 13.69 -13.71
C THR A 21 -1.48 13.55 -12.20
N PHE A 22 -0.38 13.80 -11.51
CA PHE A 22 -0.36 13.80 -10.04
C PHE A 22 -1.12 14.99 -9.48
N PHE A 23 -2.03 14.73 -8.55
CA PHE A 23 -2.63 15.76 -7.70
C PHE A 23 -1.73 16.00 -6.49
N HIS A 24 -0.97 17.09 -6.51
CA HIS A 24 -0.28 17.55 -5.31
C HIS A 24 -1.30 18.12 -4.32
N GLY A 25 -1.29 17.61 -3.08
CA GLY A 25 -2.14 18.12 -2.00
C GLY A 25 -3.38 17.28 -1.69
N ALA A 26 -3.43 16.04 -2.16
CA ALA A 26 -4.45 15.09 -1.74
C ALA A 26 -4.40 14.84 -0.21
N SER A 27 -5.56 14.67 0.40
CA SER A 27 -5.70 14.48 1.85
C SER A 27 -5.26 13.10 2.32
N VAL A 28 -5.31 12.08 1.44
CA VAL A 28 -4.87 10.71 1.70
C VAL A 28 -3.70 10.38 0.78
N ARG A 29 -2.55 10.12 1.40
CA ARG A 29 -1.33 9.72 0.68
C ARG A 29 -1.18 8.21 0.73
N VAL A 30 -0.98 7.58 -0.42
CA VAL A 30 -0.86 6.13 -0.57
C VAL A 30 0.54 5.76 -1.07
N ALA A 31 1.25 4.93 -0.31
CA ALA A 31 2.44 4.23 -0.76
C ALA A 31 2.01 2.93 -1.44
N LEU A 32 1.90 2.90 -2.76
CA LEU A 32 1.54 1.70 -3.50
C LEU A 32 2.79 0.86 -3.75
N ALA A 33 2.89 -0.27 -3.05
CA ALA A 33 4.04 -1.14 -3.02
C ALA A 33 3.83 -2.40 -3.87
N TYR A 34 4.82 -2.74 -4.68
CA TYR A 34 4.89 -4.02 -5.38
C TYR A 34 6.08 -4.82 -4.82
N PRO A 35 5.87 -6.02 -4.24
CA PRO A 35 6.93 -6.76 -3.55
C PRO A 35 7.86 -7.48 -4.52
N ASN A 36 8.28 -6.80 -5.58
CA ASN A 36 9.29 -7.24 -6.55
C ASN A 36 9.99 -6.01 -7.15
N THR A 37 10.94 -6.25 -8.08
CA THR A 37 11.70 -5.19 -8.71
C THR A 37 10.82 -4.26 -9.55
N TYR A 38 11.35 -3.07 -9.85
CA TYR A 38 10.66 -2.08 -10.68
C TYR A 38 10.14 -2.65 -12.01
N TYR A 39 10.98 -3.42 -12.71
CA TYR A 39 10.60 -3.95 -14.03
C TYR A 39 9.47 -4.98 -13.95
N VAL A 40 9.48 -5.82 -12.91
CA VAL A 40 8.41 -6.80 -12.69
C VAL A 40 7.11 -6.09 -12.31
N GLY A 41 7.15 -5.14 -11.37
CA GLY A 41 5.98 -4.39 -10.96
C GLY A 41 5.37 -3.57 -12.09
N MET A 42 6.19 -2.89 -12.89
CA MET A 42 5.72 -2.11 -14.05
C MET A 42 5.19 -2.97 -15.21
N SER A 43 5.48 -4.27 -15.21
CA SER A 43 4.87 -5.22 -16.15
C SER A 43 3.50 -5.74 -15.69
N SER A 44 3.12 -5.48 -14.45
CA SER A 44 1.81 -5.89 -13.90
C SER A 44 0.73 -4.89 -14.28
N LEU A 45 -0.23 -5.34 -15.11
CA LEU A 45 -1.37 -4.50 -15.49
C LEU A 45 -2.21 -4.13 -14.26
N GLY A 46 -2.48 -5.10 -13.37
CA GLY A 46 -3.26 -4.85 -12.15
C GLY A 46 -2.63 -3.78 -11.26
N PHE A 47 -1.30 -3.78 -11.11
CA PHE A 47 -0.60 -2.72 -10.38
C PHE A 47 -0.79 -1.34 -11.02
N GLN A 48 -0.72 -1.25 -12.34
CA GLN A 48 -0.92 0.00 -13.07
C GLN A 48 -2.36 0.50 -12.97
N VAL A 49 -3.35 -0.41 -13.05
CA VAL A 49 -4.78 -0.09 -12.87
C VAL A 49 -5.03 0.48 -11.46
N VAL A 50 -4.53 -0.19 -10.42
CA VAL A 50 -4.65 0.31 -9.02
C VAL A 50 -3.99 1.69 -8.87
N TYR A 51 -2.83 1.89 -9.48
CA TYR A 51 -2.14 3.19 -9.46
C TYR A 51 -2.97 4.29 -10.14
N ASP A 52 -3.61 3.99 -11.26
CA ASP A 52 -4.49 4.92 -11.98
C ASP A 52 -5.75 5.24 -11.18
N VAL A 53 -6.43 4.22 -10.65
CA VAL A 53 -7.62 4.38 -9.79
C VAL A 53 -7.34 5.28 -8.61
N LEU A 54 -6.23 5.04 -7.89
CA LEU A 54 -5.84 5.85 -6.73
C LEU A 54 -5.56 7.31 -7.10
N ASN A 55 -4.84 7.55 -8.21
CA ASN A 55 -4.51 8.91 -8.64
C ASN A 55 -5.64 9.62 -9.37
N SER A 56 -6.67 8.92 -9.81
CA SER A 56 -7.90 9.49 -10.36
C SER A 56 -8.89 9.91 -9.26
N HIS A 57 -8.68 9.43 -8.02
CA HIS A 57 -9.58 9.77 -6.91
C HIS A 57 -9.25 11.14 -6.32
N LYS A 58 -10.27 12.00 -6.16
CA LYS A 58 -10.12 13.42 -5.72
C LYS A 58 -9.42 13.62 -4.38
N HIS A 59 -9.45 12.61 -3.49
CA HIS A 59 -8.88 12.68 -2.15
C HIS A 59 -7.56 11.91 -2.02
N ALA A 60 -7.14 11.15 -3.04
CA ALA A 60 -5.95 10.32 -2.97
C ALA A 60 -4.80 10.81 -3.85
N SER A 61 -3.59 10.51 -3.41
CA SER A 61 -2.37 10.62 -4.21
C SER A 61 -1.49 9.42 -3.90
N ALA A 62 -1.18 8.62 -4.91
CA ALA A 62 -0.37 7.42 -4.78
C ALA A 62 1.02 7.60 -5.37
N GLU A 63 2.03 7.12 -4.68
CA GLU A 63 3.40 6.99 -5.17
C GLU A 63 3.84 5.52 -5.11
N ARG A 64 4.68 5.10 -6.05
CA ARG A 64 5.05 3.70 -6.25
C ARG A 64 6.31 3.33 -5.49
N PHE A 65 6.27 2.16 -4.88
CA PHE A 65 7.36 1.54 -4.15
C PHE A 65 7.66 0.14 -4.70
N PHE A 66 8.93 -0.18 -4.85
CA PHE A 66 9.36 -1.47 -5.37
C PHE A 66 10.42 -2.07 -4.45
N TYR A 67 10.51 -3.40 -4.44
CA TYR A 67 11.61 -4.07 -3.75
C TYR A 67 12.94 -3.62 -4.37
N PRO A 68 13.90 -3.12 -3.58
CA PRO A 68 15.12 -2.52 -4.12
C PRO A 68 16.01 -3.58 -4.78
N GLU A 69 16.42 -3.32 -6.03
CA GLU A 69 17.38 -4.13 -6.78
C GLU A 69 18.81 -3.96 -6.27
N HIS A 70 19.09 -2.81 -5.66
CA HIS A 70 20.35 -2.46 -5.05
C HIS A 70 20.14 -2.21 -3.56
N MET A 71 21.18 -2.43 -2.76
CA MET A 71 21.13 -2.24 -1.30
C MET A 71 21.10 -0.75 -0.95
N PHE A 72 20.03 -0.06 -1.29
CA PHE A 72 19.72 1.22 -0.67
C PHE A 72 19.40 0.98 0.80
N LYS A 73 19.90 1.87 1.67
CA LYS A 73 19.55 1.84 3.08
C LYS A 73 18.14 2.43 3.27
N GLY A 74 17.11 1.64 3.03
CA GLY A 74 15.71 2.01 3.18
C GLY A 74 14.84 1.78 1.96
N LEU A 75 13.55 2.00 2.13
CA LEU A 75 12.52 1.91 1.10
C LEU A 75 12.02 3.31 0.76
N PHE A 76 11.99 3.66 -0.52
CA PHE A 76 11.64 5.01 -0.97
C PHE A 76 10.74 4.96 -2.20
N SER A 77 9.84 5.95 -2.32
CA SER A 77 9.01 6.10 -3.51
C SER A 77 9.86 6.43 -4.74
N ILE A 78 9.40 5.98 -5.91
CA ILE A 78 10.08 6.32 -7.17
C ILE A 78 9.82 7.77 -7.57
N GLU A 79 8.66 8.33 -7.25
CA GLU A 79 8.26 9.69 -7.61
C GLU A 79 9.01 10.75 -6.80
N SER A 80 8.82 10.77 -5.49
CA SER A 80 9.39 11.83 -4.62
C SER A 80 10.66 11.41 -3.88
N GLY A 81 10.89 10.10 -3.67
CA GLY A 81 11.93 9.59 -2.78
C GLY A 81 11.55 9.69 -1.30
N THR A 82 10.27 9.79 -1.01
CA THR A 82 9.75 9.84 0.36
C THR A 82 9.68 8.42 0.95
N PRO A 83 10.03 8.20 2.23
CA PRO A 83 9.89 6.90 2.88
C PRO A 83 8.41 6.57 3.17
N PRO A 84 8.02 5.25 3.26
CA PRO A 84 6.63 4.84 3.36
C PRO A 84 5.93 5.26 4.65
N GLY A 85 6.66 5.48 5.74
CA GLY A 85 6.09 5.98 7.00
C GLY A 85 5.47 7.38 6.92
N ASN A 86 5.70 8.12 5.82
CA ASN A 86 5.10 9.44 5.60
C ASN A 86 3.77 9.39 4.84
N TYR A 87 3.22 8.19 4.64
CA TYR A 87 1.96 7.97 3.95
C TYR A 87 0.87 7.53 4.94
N ASP A 88 -0.37 7.67 4.54
CA ASP A 88 -1.52 7.25 5.35
C ASP A 88 -1.83 5.76 5.14
N ILE A 89 -1.57 5.27 3.93
CA ILE A 89 -1.78 3.87 3.54
C ILE A 89 -0.50 3.34 2.88
N ILE A 90 -0.11 2.12 3.23
CA ILE A 90 0.86 1.31 2.50
C ILE A 90 0.09 0.15 1.89
N GLY A 91 -0.20 0.22 0.60
CA GLY A 91 -0.94 -0.80 -0.14
C GLY A 91 0.01 -1.74 -0.89
N PHE A 92 0.00 -3.03 -0.57
CA PHE A 92 0.76 -4.05 -1.30
C PHE A 92 -0.10 -4.69 -2.39
N SER A 93 0.33 -4.56 -3.64
CA SER A 93 -0.23 -5.30 -4.77
C SER A 93 0.58 -6.58 -4.97
N ILE A 94 -0.03 -7.72 -4.64
CA ILE A 94 0.65 -9.02 -4.56
C ILE A 94 0.09 -9.94 -5.66
N SER A 95 0.97 -10.35 -6.58
CA SER A 95 0.59 -11.17 -7.74
C SER A 95 1.05 -12.63 -7.63
N PHE A 96 2.12 -12.90 -6.87
CA PHE A 96 2.75 -14.22 -6.79
C PHE A 96 3.10 -14.59 -5.35
N GLU A 97 2.94 -15.86 -5.00
CA GLU A 97 3.25 -16.38 -3.65
C GLU A 97 4.75 -16.26 -3.30
N LEU A 98 5.62 -16.31 -4.30
CA LEU A 98 7.07 -16.13 -4.11
C LEU A 98 7.44 -14.72 -3.61
N ASP A 99 6.55 -13.77 -3.77
CA ASP A 99 6.75 -12.39 -3.32
C ASP A 99 6.38 -12.19 -1.84
N TYR A 100 5.72 -13.16 -1.19
CA TYR A 100 5.30 -13.06 0.23
C TYR A 100 6.47 -12.77 1.17
N ILE A 101 7.62 -13.41 0.94
CA ILE A 101 8.81 -13.20 1.79
C ILE A 101 9.36 -11.77 1.72
N ARG A 102 9.05 -11.03 0.66
CA ARG A 102 9.52 -9.66 0.47
C ARG A 102 8.68 -8.63 1.21
N ILE A 103 7.44 -8.98 1.59
CA ILE A 103 6.56 -8.08 2.34
C ILE A 103 7.19 -7.65 3.67
N PRO A 104 7.54 -8.59 4.60
CA PRO A 104 8.21 -8.20 5.84
C PRO A 104 9.56 -7.53 5.60
N GLN A 105 10.29 -7.90 4.53
CA GLN A 105 11.54 -7.22 4.18
C GLN A 105 11.31 -5.77 3.78
N MET A 106 10.28 -5.48 2.97
CA MET A 106 9.93 -4.11 2.59
C MET A 106 9.43 -3.29 3.78
N LEU A 107 8.65 -3.89 4.68
CA LEU A 107 8.25 -3.24 5.93
C LEU A 107 9.47 -2.88 6.79
N SER A 108 10.43 -3.81 6.95
CA SER A 108 11.71 -3.52 7.63
C SER A 108 12.50 -2.39 6.99
N LEU A 109 12.61 -2.39 5.66
CA LEU A 109 13.32 -1.32 4.92
C LEU A 109 12.62 0.04 5.03
N GLY A 110 11.34 0.04 5.33
CA GLY A 110 10.52 1.23 5.56
C GLY A 110 10.41 1.67 7.01
N ASP A 111 11.10 1.00 7.95
CA ASP A 111 10.97 1.19 9.40
C ASP A 111 9.52 1.02 9.90
N ILE A 112 8.75 0.12 9.29
CA ILE A 112 7.37 -0.20 9.66
C ILE A 112 7.35 -1.53 10.42
N PRO A 113 6.69 -1.62 11.58
CA PRO A 113 6.52 -2.88 12.30
C PRO A 113 5.83 -3.93 11.41
N HIS A 114 6.35 -5.17 11.44
CA HIS A 114 5.87 -6.23 10.55
C HIS A 114 4.41 -6.60 10.82
N TYR A 115 4.09 -6.86 12.08
CA TYR A 115 2.78 -7.36 12.45
C TYR A 115 1.79 -6.22 12.70
N SER A 116 0.55 -6.39 12.25
CA SER A 116 -0.55 -5.47 12.48
C SER A 116 -0.75 -5.14 13.96
N SER A 117 -0.59 -6.15 14.83
CA SER A 117 -0.70 -6.01 16.28
C SER A 117 0.36 -5.10 16.93
N GLN A 118 1.47 -4.84 16.25
CA GLN A 118 2.54 -3.96 16.73
C GLN A 118 2.35 -2.50 16.30
N ARG A 119 1.40 -2.23 15.40
CA ARG A 119 1.10 -0.88 14.89
C ARG A 119 -0.09 -0.29 15.63
N GLU A 120 0.18 0.46 16.69
CA GLU A 120 -0.86 1.09 17.54
C GLU A 120 -1.49 2.32 16.89
N SER A 121 -0.71 3.10 16.12
CA SER A 121 -1.19 4.27 15.40
C SER A 121 -2.16 3.89 14.27
N PRO A 122 -3.21 4.69 14.00
CA PRO A 122 -4.08 4.46 12.84
C PRO A 122 -3.34 4.54 11.52
N PHE A 123 -2.23 5.27 11.45
CA PHE A 123 -1.44 5.46 10.23
C PHE A 123 0.05 5.16 10.44
N PRO A 124 0.75 4.63 9.41
CA PRO A 124 0.15 4.13 8.16
C PRO A 124 -0.65 2.83 8.36
N LEU A 125 -1.79 2.72 7.66
CA LEU A 125 -2.46 1.43 7.49
C LEU A 125 -1.70 0.58 6.48
N VAL A 126 -1.44 -0.67 6.81
CA VAL A 126 -0.82 -1.63 5.89
C VAL A 126 -1.90 -2.54 5.32
N ILE A 127 -2.10 -2.47 4.00
CA ILE A 127 -3.21 -3.13 3.29
C ILE A 127 -2.65 -4.05 2.21
N GLY A 128 -3.18 -5.28 2.13
CA GLY A 128 -2.88 -6.23 1.08
C GLY A 128 -3.98 -6.30 0.04
N GLY A 129 -3.63 -6.52 -1.22
CA GLY A 129 -4.57 -6.77 -2.31
C GLY A 129 -3.88 -7.42 -3.51
N GLY A 130 -4.68 -7.88 -4.47
CA GLY A 130 -4.19 -8.55 -5.67
C GLY A 130 -4.57 -10.02 -5.72
N SER A 131 -3.97 -10.79 -6.64
CA SER A 131 -4.43 -12.16 -6.92
C SER A 131 -4.34 -13.12 -5.72
N PHE A 132 -3.45 -12.87 -4.75
CA PHE A 132 -3.36 -13.72 -3.55
C PHE A 132 -4.66 -13.76 -2.75
N SER A 133 -5.43 -12.68 -2.75
CA SER A 133 -6.67 -12.56 -1.99
C SER A 133 -7.80 -13.47 -2.51
N PHE A 134 -7.71 -13.95 -3.75
CA PHE A 134 -8.66 -14.90 -4.33
C PHE A 134 -8.44 -16.34 -3.87
N TYR A 135 -7.24 -16.68 -3.38
CA TYR A 135 -6.91 -18.04 -2.96
C TYR A 135 -7.06 -18.20 -1.44
N ASN A 136 -6.07 -17.76 -0.70
CA ASN A 136 -6.07 -17.81 0.76
C ASN A 136 -5.25 -16.65 1.33
N PRO A 137 -5.88 -15.62 1.89
CA PRO A 137 -5.19 -14.49 2.48
C PRO A 137 -4.59 -14.79 3.88
N GLU A 138 -5.01 -15.85 4.56
CA GLU A 138 -4.64 -16.17 5.95
C GLU A 138 -3.12 -16.23 6.21
N PRO A 139 -2.27 -16.81 5.32
CA PRO A 139 -0.82 -16.82 5.57
C PRO A 139 -0.18 -15.45 5.73
N LEU A 140 -0.83 -14.40 5.23
CA LEU A 140 -0.36 -13.01 5.29
C LEU A 140 -1.19 -12.13 6.22
N ALA A 141 -2.26 -12.66 6.82
CA ALA A 141 -3.23 -11.88 7.60
C ALA A 141 -2.57 -11.09 8.74
N ASP A 142 -1.61 -11.67 9.43
CA ASP A 142 -0.91 -11.02 10.55
C ASP A 142 -0.09 -9.78 10.14
N PHE A 143 0.29 -9.68 8.87
CA PHE A 143 1.06 -8.54 8.35
C PHE A 143 0.17 -7.36 7.96
N PHE A 144 -1.12 -7.58 7.71
CA PHE A 144 -2.02 -6.57 7.18
C PHE A 144 -3.05 -6.08 8.21
N ASP A 145 -3.33 -4.79 8.19
CA ASP A 145 -4.44 -4.19 8.94
C ASP A 145 -5.78 -4.49 8.26
N ALA A 146 -5.75 -4.58 6.91
CA ALA A 146 -6.88 -4.99 6.09
C ALA A 146 -6.41 -5.63 4.78
N ILE A 147 -7.29 -6.43 4.16
CA ILE A 147 -7.04 -7.07 2.87
C ILE A 147 -8.22 -6.76 1.95
N VAL A 148 -7.92 -6.29 0.74
CA VAL A 148 -8.91 -6.08 -0.32
C VAL A 148 -9.12 -7.41 -1.04
N LEU A 149 -10.36 -7.91 -1.01
CA LEU A 149 -10.79 -9.13 -1.65
C LEU A 149 -11.52 -8.78 -2.97
N GLY A 150 -11.10 -9.40 -4.07
CA GLY A 150 -11.73 -9.18 -5.36
C GLY A 150 -11.19 -7.97 -6.14
N GLU A 151 -12.04 -7.37 -6.95
CA GLU A 151 -11.70 -6.22 -7.79
C GLU A 151 -11.54 -4.95 -6.95
N ALA A 152 -10.48 -4.19 -7.25
CA ALA A 152 -10.04 -3.10 -6.37
C ALA A 152 -10.77 -1.77 -6.65
N GLU A 153 -11.35 -1.58 -7.84
CA GLU A 153 -11.77 -0.26 -8.32
C GLU A 153 -12.82 0.40 -7.43
N GLU A 154 -13.90 -0.31 -7.10
CA GLU A 154 -14.97 0.25 -6.25
C GLU A 154 -14.56 0.25 -4.77
N THR A 155 -13.92 -0.82 -4.32
CA THR A 155 -13.48 -1.00 -2.92
C THR A 155 -12.45 0.06 -2.52
N LEU A 156 -11.49 0.39 -3.40
CA LEU A 156 -10.48 1.42 -3.10
C LEU A 156 -11.09 2.82 -2.98
N ALA A 157 -12.09 3.16 -3.78
CA ALA A 157 -12.76 4.46 -3.66
C ALA A 157 -13.42 4.61 -2.28
N GLY A 158 -14.16 3.60 -1.83
CA GLY A 158 -14.77 3.58 -0.49
C GLY A 158 -13.72 3.66 0.62
N LEU A 159 -12.63 2.92 0.50
CA LEU A 159 -11.52 2.95 1.46
C LEU A 159 -10.90 4.35 1.59
N ILE A 160 -10.62 5.01 0.48
CA ILE A 160 -10.06 6.37 0.47
C ILE A 160 -11.02 7.36 1.11
N ASP A 161 -12.33 7.27 0.83
CA ASP A 161 -13.32 8.16 1.42
C ASP A 161 -13.45 7.96 2.94
N VAL A 162 -13.42 6.72 3.43
CA VAL A 162 -13.42 6.41 4.88
C VAL A 162 -12.18 6.98 5.55
N VAL A 163 -10.99 6.73 5.00
CA VAL A 163 -9.73 7.25 5.56
C VAL A 163 -9.70 8.78 5.52
N HIS A 164 -10.17 9.40 4.44
CA HIS A 164 -10.31 10.86 4.34
C HIS A 164 -11.18 11.43 5.46
N ASN A 165 -12.39 10.89 5.64
CA ASN A 165 -13.33 11.33 6.67
C ASN A 165 -12.79 11.10 8.08
N PHE A 166 -12.11 9.97 8.32
CA PHE A 166 -11.48 9.69 9.59
C PHE A 166 -10.37 10.72 9.91
N LYS A 167 -9.56 11.10 8.96
CA LYS A 167 -8.54 12.16 9.13
C LYS A 167 -9.19 13.52 9.43
N LEU A 168 -10.27 13.87 8.74
CA LEU A 168 -11.00 15.14 8.98
C LEU A 168 -11.62 15.20 10.37
N SER A 169 -12.08 14.07 10.92
CA SER A 169 -12.65 14.01 12.26
C SER A 169 -11.62 14.25 13.37
N GLY A 170 -10.33 14.15 13.07
CA GLY A 170 -9.26 14.23 14.05
C GLY A 170 -9.18 13.02 15.00
N ASN A 171 -9.97 11.98 14.75
CA ASN A 171 -9.96 10.75 15.53
C ASN A 171 -8.60 10.04 15.38
N LYS A 172 -8.16 9.38 16.46
CA LYS A 172 -6.89 8.62 16.51
C LYS A 172 -7.09 7.15 16.92
N ASP A 173 -8.32 6.74 17.10
CA ASP A 173 -8.67 5.36 17.49
C ASP A 173 -8.56 4.44 16.26
N LYS A 174 -7.49 3.67 16.19
CA LYS A 174 -7.27 2.68 15.12
C LYS A 174 -8.37 1.62 15.10
N GLY A 175 -8.88 1.20 16.27
CA GLY A 175 -9.93 0.19 16.35
C GLY A 175 -11.23 0.70 15.72
N GLN A 176 -11.55 1.99 15.87
CA GLN A 176 -12.70 2.60 15.20
C GLN A 176 -12.47 2.65 13.69
N LEU A 177 -11.29 3.08 13.24
CA LEU A 177 -10.97 3.11 11.81
C LEU A 177 -11.08 1.71 11.18
N LEU A 178 -10.57 0.66 11.82
CA LEU A 178 -10.67 -0.72 11.34
C LEU A 178 -12.14 -1.19 11.26
N LYS A 179 -12.99 -0.81 12.21
CA LYS A 179 -14.43 -1.08 12.15
C LYS A 179 -15.10 -0.35 10.98
N ASP A 180 -14.74 0.92 10.76
CA ASP A 180 -15.34 1.71 9.68
C ASP A 180 -14.98 1.10 8.31
N ILE A 181 -13.72 0.71 8.10
CA ILE A 181 -13.30 0.07 6.83
C ILE A 181 -13.84 -1.36 6.67
N SER A 182 -14.11 -2.09 7.76
CA SER A 182 -14.69 -3.44 7.68
C SER A 182 -16.13 -3.46 7.16
N ASN A 183 -16.82 -2.31 7.14
CA ASN A 183 -18.16 -2.17 6.57
C ASN A 183 -18.15 -1.96 5.04
N ILE A 184 -16.98 -1.87 4.43
CA ILE A 184 -16.84 -1.75 2.99
C ILE A 184 -16.86 -3.14 2.37
N ASP A 185 -17.75 -3.35 1.39
CA ASP A 185 -17.80 -4.62 0.66
C ASP A 185 -16.44 -4.93 0.01
N GLY A 186 -15.99 -6.16 0.15
CA GLY A 186 -14.70 -6.59 -0.37
C GLY A 186 -13.50 -6.25 0.52
N ILE A 187 -13.71 -5.81 1.76
CA ILE A 187 -12.62 -5.64 2.74
C ILE A 187 -12.70 -6.69 3.86
N TYR A 188 -11.60 -7.40 4.04
CA TYR A 188 -11.36 -8.29 5.16
C TYR A 188 -10.42 -7.63 6.17
N VAL A 189 -10.83 -7.54 7.44
CA VAL A 189 -10.02 -7.01 8.55
C VAL A 189 -9.68 -8.14 9.50
N PRO A 190 -8.46 -8.69 9.46
CA PRO A 190 -8.08 -9.87 10.26
C PRO A 190 -8.31 -9.70 11.77
N ALA A 191 -8.00 -8.53 12.30
CA ALA A 191 -8.14 -8.22 13.73
C ALA A 191 -9.60 -8.28 14.26
N LEU A 192 -10.60 -8.17 13.39
CA LEU A 192 -12.03 -8.21 13.75
C LEU A 192 -12.66 -9.58 13.55
N HIS A 193 -11.99 -10.47 12.84
CA HIS A 193 -12.43 -11.83 12.62
C HIS A 193 -11.63 -12.72 13.57
N SER A 194 -12.29 -13.27 14.59
CA SER A 194 -11.64 -14.24 15.48
C SER A 194 -11.02 -15.35 14.64
N HIS A 195 -9.72 -15.57 14.84
CA HIS A 195 -9.02 -16.69 14.26
C HIS A 195 -9.86 -17.96 14.42
N PHE A 196 -10.16 -18.63 13.34
CA PHE A 196 -10.65 -19.99 13.41
C PHE A 196 -9.54 -20.80 14.06
N SER A 197 -9.63 -20.99 15.40
CA SER A 197 -8.78 -21.92 16.11
C SER A 197 -9.06 -23.30 15.54
N CYS A 198 -8.10 -23.83 14.78
CA CYS A 198 -8.08 -25.27 14.45
C CYS A 198 -7.75 -26.07 15.68
#